data_ec657e937a47e747fe4b28099ede2d95
#
_entry.id   ec657e937a47e747fe4b28099ede2d95
#
_cell.length_a   1.000
_cell.length_b   1.000
_cell.length_c   1.000
_cell.angle_alpha   90.00
_cell.angle_beta   90.00
_cell.angle_gamma   90.00
#
_symmetry.space_group_name_H-M   'P 1'
#
loop_
_entity.id
_entity.type
_entity.pdbx_description
1 polymer ?
#
loop_
_entity_poly.entity_id
_entity_poly.type
_entity_poly.pdbx_seq_one_letter_code
_entity_poly.pdbx_strand_id
1 'polypeptide(L)'
;MEPIYILGAGPAGLAAAYALTKQGVPVVVVERDAKVGGLAKSIEYKGFILDFGPHRFYTKLAPVLKLWDEVLGKEQVTVNRLTRIYYGRKYFSYPIKAVETLVALGLFESTRIVFSYLQSRLFPKRDPKNFAEWVTAKFGKRLYEIFFEGYTEKLWGIPCTEISADWASQRIKGLSLSKAIRNALLGNDGKTKTLIDQFQFPRLGSGQLYEKIGDYLGSNNQPILLNTEVVKLHHENFKVSKITLRNRQTGIEETVSCSGVISSIPITLLLDQITYTPPQRILDFAKSLKFRNTILTYLIVESDRLFPDNWLYINEPNVQLGRVTNFANWSPDMLPNDRQTPLCCEYWANFDEPLWQAPDDELLMQAEKDLRKIKLLHDEKISGGFVVRLPRTYPIYAGNYKTALAEIQSYLQQFQNLQLVGRYGAFKYNNQDHSLLMGILAAENVITPGKHDLWSVNSDSEYVEEAKANVATTAAKNTRTSRRQQVIQVLQQFGGYLFTGGTATIIDVLVFSILTKSGLWYVSALCISYFLGLTTNFWLSRRFVFGVYWHNWLTQYAVFATVALNSLLANLGLLQLLMNDLSWDATTSRLISAACVALLSFTGHKLYSFASNNVVSNQKP
;
A
#
# COMPACT_ATOMS: atom_id res chain seq x y z
N MET A 1 35.62 22.44 -20.34
CA MET A 1 34.80 22.68 -19.10
C MET A 1 34.93 21.43 -18.25
N GLU A 2 35.23 21.55 -16.96
CA GLU A 2 35.27 20.39 -16.06
C GLU A 2 33.89 19.76 -15.96
N PRO A 3 33.79 18.41 -15.91
CA PRO A 3 32.52 17.73 -15.90
C PRO A 3 31.76 17.87 -14.57
N ILE A 4 30.45 17.70 -14.63
CA ILE A 4 29.60 17.45 -13.47
C ILE A 4 29.72 15.97 -13.11
N TYR A 5 30.07 15.66 -11.89
CA TYR A 5 30.09 14.28 -11.39
C TYR A 5 28.74 13.90 -10.79
N ILE A 6 28.22 12.75 -11.23
CA ILE A 6 26.93 12.21 -10.77
C ILE A 6 27.20 10.95 -9.97
N LEU A 7 26.93 11.00 -8.67
CA LEU A 7 27.24 9.93 -7.73
C LEU A 7 26.03 9.00 -7.60
N GLY A 8 26.17 7.82 -8.19
CA GLY A 8 25.16 6.77 -8.29
C GLY A 8 24.41 6.75 -9.61
N ALA A 9 24.42 5.59 -10.31
CA ALA A 9 23.70 5.33 -11.55
C ALA A 9 22.32 4.72 -11.31
N GLY A 10 21.62 5.15 -10.26
CA GLY A 10 20.20 4.85 -10.04
C GLY A 10 19.29 5.79 -10.84
N PRO A 11 17.95 5.65 -10.70
CA PRO A 11 16.97 6.46 -11.45
C PRO A 11 17.24 7.96 -11.43
N ALA A 12 17.58 8.54 -10.28
CA ALA A 12 17.80 9.96 -10.15
C ALA A 12 19.10 10.42 -10.82
N GLY A 13 20.20 9.68 -10.60
CA GLY A 13 21.49 10.03 -11.20
C GLY A 13 21.47 9.90 -12.73
N LEU A 14 20.90 8.83 -13.26
CA LEU A 14 20.81 8.63 -14.71
C LEU A 14 19.88 9.64 -15.38
N ALA A 15 18.77 10.03 -14.74
CA ALA A 15 17.91 11.08 -15.28
C ALA A 15 18.62 12.45 -15.31
N ALA A 16 19.44 12.75 -14.30
CA ALA A 16 20.25 13.96 -14.29
C ALA A 16 21.32 13.93 -15.39
N ALA A 17 22.02 12.79 -15.55
CA ALA A 17 23.02 12.60 -16.60
C ALA A 17 22.39 12.75 -18.00
N TYR A 18 21.27 12.09 -18.25
CA TYR A 18 20.54 12.18 -19.51
C TYR A 18 20.12 13.62 -19.83
N ALA A 19 19.54 14.33 -18.87
CA ALA A 19 19.09 15.69 -19.06
C ALA A 19 20.25 16.68 -19.33
N LEU A 20 21.38 16.55 -18.62
CA LEU A 20 22.58 17.37 -18.81
C LEU A 20 23.23 17.08 -20.16
N THR A 21 23.35 15.82 -20.56
CA THR A 21 23.92 15.41 -21.85
C THR A 21 23.11 16.00 -23.01
N LYS A 22 21.78 16.03 -22.92
CA LYS A 22 20.91 16.68 -23.93
C LYS A 22 21.16 18.20 -24.05
N GLN A 23 21.71 18.81 -23.02
CA GLN A 23 22.04 20.24 -23.00
C GLN A 23 23.54 20.50 -23.36
N GLY A 24 24.29 19.45 -23.73
CA GLY A 24 25.70 19.55 -24.07
C GLY A 24 26.62 19.77 -22.86
N VAL A 25 26.17 19.54 -21.64
CA VAL A 25 26.97 19.65 -20.42
C VAL A 25 27.75 18.35 -20.22
N PRO A 26 29.09 18.37 -20.07
CA PRO A 26 29.87 17.17 -19.83
C PRO A 26 29.58 16.58 -18.45
N VAL A 27 29.35 15.27 -18.41
CA VAL A 27 29.05 14.53 -17.18
C VAL A 27 29.92 13.28 -17.05
N VAL A 28 30.18 12.87 -15.82
CA VAL A 28 30.76 11.58 -15.47
C VAL A 28 29.87 10.93 -14.42
N VAL A 29 29.35 9.75 -14.70
CA VAL A 29 28.54 8.99 -13.73
C VAL A 29 29.44 8.00 -12.98
N VAL A 30 29.36 7.96 -11.66
CA VAL A 30 30.13 7.05 -10.80
C VAL A 30 29.16 6.06 -10.16
N GLU A 31 29.36 4.75 -10.38
CA GLU A 31 28.52 3.68 -9.83
C GLU A 31 29.38 2.60 -9.17
N ARG A 32 29.03 2.31 -7.92
CA ARG A 32 29.75 1.29 -7.13
C ARG A 32 29.52 -0.15 -7.60
N ASP A 33 28.38 -0.41 -8.24
CA ASP A 33 28.00 -1.72 -8.74
C ASP A 33 28.49 -1.93 -10.19
N ALA A 34 28.48 -3.19 -10.64
CA ALA A 34 28.87 -3.56 -12.00
C ALA A 34 27.77 -3.24 -13.05
N LYS A 35 26.57 -2.80 -12.61
CA LYS A 35 25.42 -2.56 -13.47
C LYS A 35 24.65 -1.31 -13.03
N VAL A 36 24.17 -0.54 -13.98
CA VAL A 36 23.33 0.64 -13.75
C VAL A 36 21.91 0.28 -13.29
N GLY A 37 21.13 1.27 -12.84
CA GLY A 37 19.71 1.14 -12.48
C GLY A 37 19.45 1.22 -10.97
N GLY A 38 20.47 1.08 -10.12
CA GLY A 38 20.32 1.14 -8.66
C GLY A 38 19.31 0.10 -8.15
N LEU A 39 18.29 0.52 -7.38
CA LEU A 39 17.21 -0.37 -6.91
C LEU A 39 16.24 -0.80 -8.02
N ALA A 40 16.23 -0.12 -9.16
CA ALA A 40 15.32 -0.42 -10.28
C ALA A 40 16.00 -1.23 -11.40
N LYS A 41 17.19 -1.77 -11.16
CA LYS A 41 17.86 -2.65 -12.13
C LYS A 41 17.19 -4.02 -12.20
N SER A 42 17.40 -4.69 -13.35
CA SER A 42 17.02 -6.08 -13.54
C SER A 42 18.28 -6.95 -13.56
N ILE A 43 18.15 -8.18 -13.11
CA ILE A 43 19.21 -9.20 -13.12
C ILE A 43 18.78 -10.37 -14.00
N GLU A 44 19.74 -11.07 -14.53
CA GLU A 44 19.51 -12.28 -15.32
C GLU A 44 19.89 -13.53 -14.51
N TYR A 45 19.01 -14.52 -14.50
CA TYR A 45 19.25 -15.80 -13.88
C TYR A 45 18.65 -16.93 -14.73
N LYS A 46 19.49 -17.81 -15.31
CA LYS A 46 19.07 -18.94 -16.15
C LYS A 46 18.10 -18.54 -17.28
N GLY A 47 18.31 -17.37 -17.88
CA GLY A 47 17.47 -16.82 -18.94
C GLY A 47 16.23 -16.03 -18.46
N PHE A 48 15.92 -16.04 -17.18
CA PHE A 48 14.91 -15.14 -16.60
C PHE A 48 15.48 -13.75 -16.38
N ILE A 49 14.73 -12.72 -16.72
CA ILE A 49 15.03 -11.33 -16.38
C ILE A 49 14.15 -10.96 -15.19
N LEU A 50 14.75 -10.58 -14.07
CA LEU A 50 14.07 -10.42 -12.80
C LEU A 50 14.41 -9.07 -12.15
N ASP A 51 13.39 -8.32 -11.77
CA ASP A 51 13.54 -7.03 -11.08
C ASP A 51 13.71 -7.20 -9.57
N PHE A 52 14.22 -6.19 -8.90
CA PHE A 52 14.35 -6.14 -7.45
C PHE A 52 13.00 -5.87 -6.74
N GLY A 53 12.03 -6.76 -6.97
CA GLY A 53 10.66 -6.64 -6.51
C GLY A 53 9.75 -5.93 -7.53
N PRO A 54 8.50 -5.59 -7.17
CA PRO A 54 7.50 -5.06 -8.11
C PRO A 54 7.75 -3.58 -8.42
N HIS A 55 8.45 -3.29 -9.48
CA HIS A 55 8.78 -1.94 -9.95
C HIS A 55 7.81 -1.43 -11.02
N ARG A 56 6.50 -1.43 -10.76
CA ARG A 56 5.52 -0.84 -11.68
C ARG A 56 5.82 0.64 -11.94
N PHE A 57 5.63 1.09 -13.17
CA PHE A 57 5.73 2.49 -13.52
C PHE A 57 4.35 3.11 -13.74
N TYR A 58 4.11 4.19 -13.05
CA TYR A 58 2.97 5.07 -13.27
C TYR A 58 3.30 6.47 -12.80
N THR A 59 3.07 7.45 -13.65
CA THR A 59 3.25 8.85 -13.29
C THR A 59 2.29 9.76 -14.04
N LYS A 60 2.08 10.96 -13.52
CA LYS A 60 1.38 12.09 -14.18
C LYS A 60 2.36 13.24 -14.47
N LEU A 61 3.61 13.06 -14.13
CA LEU A 61 4.66 14.06 -14.24
C LEU A 61 5.12 14.15 -15.69
N ALA A 62 4.72 15.21 -16.39
CA ALA A 62 5.00 15.37 -17.82
C ALA A 62 6.49 15.25 -18.20
N PRO A 63 7.47 15.82 -17.43
CA PRO A 63 8.89 15.64 -17.74
C PRO A 63 9.33 14.17 -17.66
N VAL A 64 8.78 13.40 -16.73
CA VAL A 64 9.11 11.98 -16.53
C VAL A 64 8.48 11.12 -17.63
N LEU A 65 7.23 11.40 -18.01
CA LEU A 65 6.58 10.75 -19.17
C LEU A 65 7.37 10.99 -20.45
N LYS A 66 7.81 12.23 -20.68
CA LYS A 66 8.62 12.57 -21.85
C LYS A 66 9.92 11.76 -21.89
N LEU A 67 10.67 11.69 -20.78
CA LEU A 67 11.89 10.89 -20.69
C LEU A 67 11.59 9.40 -20.95
N TRP A 68 10.54 8.87 -20.36
CA TRP A 68 10.12 7.48 -20.52
C TRP A 68 9.83 7.13 -21.98
N ASP A 69 9.04 7.96 -22.68
CA ASP A 69 8.67 7.76 -24.07
C ASP A 69 9.85 7.96 -25.03
N GLU A 70 10.74 8.92 -24.76
CA GLU A 70 11.94 9.17 -25.54
C GLU A 70 12.93 7.98 -25.49
N VAL A 71 13.09 7.37 -24.31
CA VAL A 71 14.09 6.31 -24.11
C VAL A 71 13.54 4.94 -24.51
N LEU A 72 12.31 4.60 -24.12
CA LEU A 72 11.74 3.27 -24.36
C LEU A 72 10.96 3.18 -25.67
N GLY A 73 10.27 4.23 -26.08
CA GLY A 73 9.44 4.22 -27.29
C GLY A 73 8.46 3.04 -27.29
N LYS A 74 8.64 2.14 -28.27
CA LYS A 74 7.80 0.93 -28.44
C LYS A 74 8.21 -0.25 -27.57
N GLU A 75 9.30 -0.16 -26.82
CA GLU A 75 9.81 -1.26 -25.99
C GLU A 75 9.17 -1.29 -24.60
N GLN A 76 7.89 -1.04 -24.57
CA GLN A 76 7.07 -1.10 -23.36
C GLN A 76 5.80 -1.91 -23.61
N VAL A 77 5.31 -2.53 -22.56
CA VAL A 77 4.07 -3.31 -22.57
C VAL A 77 3.08 -2.73 -21.56
N THR A 78 1.80 -2.89 -21.87
CA THR A 78 0.73 -2.56 -20.91
C THR A 78 0.39 -3.79 -20.09
N VAL A 79 0.58 -3.70 -18.79
CA VAL A 79 0.34 -4.79 -17.83
C VAL A 79 -0.97 -4.53 -17.09
N ASN A 80 -1.86 -5.51 -17.06
CA ASN A 80 -3.05 -5.48 -16.22
C ASN A 80 -2.64 -5.63 -14.76
N ARG A 81 -3.07 -4.68 -13.93
CA ARG A 81 -2.74 -4.69 -12.51
C ARG A 81 -3.71 -5.54 -11.72
N LEU A 82 -3.20 -6.60 -11.13
CA LEU A 82 -3.90 -7.33 -10.08
C LEU A 82 -2.99 -7.43 -8.86
N THR A 83 -3.41 -6.81 -7.78
CA THR A 83 -2.68 -6.78 -6.51
C THR A 83 -3.67 -6.92 -5.38
N ARG A 84 -3.42 -7.85 -4.47
CA ARG A 84 -4.29 -8.11 -3.32
C ARG A 84 -3.48 -8.25 -2.03
N ILE A 85 -4.17 -8.15 -0.92
CA ILE A 85 -3.65 -8.48 0.41
C ILE A 85 -4.08 -9.92 0.72
N TYR A 86 -3.13 -10.73 1.18
CA TYR A 86 -3.37 -12.09 1.63
C TYR A 86 -3.37 -12.14 3.16
N TYR A 87 -4.51 -12.55 3.75
CA TYR A 87 -4.70 -12.66 5.19
C TYR A 87 -5.76 -13.71 5.51
N GLY A 88 -5.49 -14.58 6.49
CA GLY A 88 -6.43 -15.63 6.92
C GLY A 88 -6.81 -16.58 5.79
N ARG A 89 -5.88 -16.90 4.88
CA ARG A 89 -6.12 -17.68 3.66
C ARG A 89 -7.16 -17.08 2.71
N LYS A 90 -7.35 -15.76 2.76
CA LYS A 90 -8.28 -15.01 1.90
C LYS A 90 -7.55 -13.90 1.19
N TYR A 91 -8.08 -13.53 0.03
CA TYR A 91 -7.57 -12.44 -0.78
C TYR A 91 -8.47 -11.22 -0.64
N PHE A 92 -7.87 -10.06 -0.33
CA PHE A 92 -8.56 -8.78 -0.20
C PHE A 92 -8.04 -7.80 -1.24
N SER A 93 -8.94 -7.09 -1.90
CA SER A 93 -8.55 -6.07 -2.89
C SER A 93 -7.61 -5.03 -2.29
N TYR A 94 -6.60 -4.61 -3.05
CA TYR A 94 -5.78 -3.45 -2.72
C TYR A 94 -5.99 -2.34 -3.76
N PRO A 95 -6.48 -1.17 -3.34
CA PRO A 95 -6.85 -0.76 -1.98
C PRO A 95 -8.04 -1.53 -1.43
N ILE A 96 -8.11 -1.57 -0.10
CA ILE A 96 -9.16 -2.26 0.63
C ILE A 96 -10.54 -1.71 0.21
N LYS A 97 -11.40 -2.60 -0.30
CA LYS A 97 -12.80 -2.30 -0.59
C LYS A 97 -13.65 -2.72 0.60
N ALA A 98 -14.20 -1.75 1.33
CA ALA A 98 -14.82 -2.02 2.63
C ALA A 98 -15.91 -3.10 2.60
N VAL A 99 -16.82 -3.08 1.62
CA VAL A 99 -17.91 -4.06 1.53
C VAL A 99 -17.38 -5.46 1.25
N GLU A 100 -16.52 -5.59 0.24
CA GLU A 100 -15.87 -6.86 -0.12
C GLU A 100 -15.11 -7.44 1.09
N THR A 101 -14.39 -6.57 1.81
CA THR A 101 -13.62 -6.94 3.00
C THR A 101 -14.51 -7.41 4.14
N LEU A 102 -15.58 -6.68 4.45
CA LEU A 102 -16.53 -7.06 5.50
C LEU A 102 -17.21 -8.39 5.18
N VAL A 103 -17.64 -8.59 3.92
CA VAL A 103 -18.24 -9.85 3.49
C VAL A 103 -17.23 -11.01 3.59
N ALA A 104 -16.00 -10.81 3.13
CA ALA A 104 -14.97 -11.84 3.16
C ALA A 104 -14.53 -12.23 4.59
N LEU A 105 -14.47 -11.27 5.52
CA LEU A 105 -14.13 -11.54 6.93
C LEU A 105 -15.26 -12.25 7.68
N GLY A 106 -16.49 -12.13 7.21
CA GLY A 106 -17.67 -12.73 7.82
C GLY A 106 -18.30 -11.83 8.88
N LEU A 107 -19.51 -12.21 9.30
CA LEU A 107 -20.38 -11.34 10.10
C LEU A 107 -19.78 -10.97 11.48
N PHE A 108 -19.17 -11.93 12.16
CA PHE A 108 -18.62 -11.70 13.50
C PHE A 108 -17.48 -10.68 13.49
N GLU A 109 -16.48 -10.88 12.63
CA GLU A 109 -15.36 -9.91 12.50
C GLU A 109 -15.84 -8.56 11.95
N SER A 110 -16.79 -8.55 11.03
CA SER A 110 -17.37 -7.32 10.52
C SER A 110 -18.06 -6.49 11.59
N THR A 111 -18.78 -7.14 12.50
CA THR A 111 -19.41 -6.47 13.64
C THR A 111 -18.35 -5.86 14.57
N ARG A 112 -17.27 -6.59 14.86
CA ARG A 112 -16.13 -6.07 15.67
C ARG A 112 -15.46 -4.88 14.99
N ILE A 113 -15.26 -4.92 13.68
CA ILE A 113 -14.67 -3.81 12.89
C ILE A 113 -15.56 -2.58 12.96
N VAL A 114 -16.87 -2.73 12.71
CA VAL A 114 -17.83 -1.61 12.74
C VAL A 114 -17.91 -1.01 14.14
N PHE A 115 -17.99 -1.84 15.17
CA PHE A 115 -18.01 -1.37 16.55
C PHE A 115 -16.73 -0.60 16.92
N SER A 116 -15.56 -1.16 16.58
CA SER A 116 -14.27 -0.50 16.79
C SER A 116 -14.15 0.83 16.03
N TYR A 117 -14.70 0.90 14.82
CA TYR A 117 -14.76 2.14 14.05
C TYR A 117 -15.66 3.19 14.71
N LEU A 118 -16.86 2.80 15.16
CA LEU A 118 -17.79 3.69 15.86
C LEU A 118 -17.16 4.22 17.15
N GLN A 119 -16.51 3.37 17.94
CA GLN A 119 -15.77 3.77 19.14
C GLN A 119 -14.70 4.84 18.82
N SER A 120 -13.91 4.63 17.76
CA SER A 120 -12.91 5.61 17.34
C SER A 120 -13.52 6.95 16.85
N ARG A 121 -14.78 6.94 16.40
CA ARG A 121 -15.51 8.16 16.00
C ARG A 121 -16.16 8.87 17.16
N LEU A 122 -16.64 8.15 18.15
CA LEU A 122 -17.24 8.72 19.36
C LEU A 122 -16.16 9.31 20.29
N PHE A 123 -14.98 8.66 20.34
CA PHE A 123 -13.83 9.08 21.15
C PHE A 123 -12.62 9.40 20.26
N PRO A 124 -12.67 10.46 19.46
CA PRO A 124 -11.62 10.75 18.50
C PRO A 124 -10.34 11.22 19.20
N LYS A 125 -9.21 10.60 18.93
CA LYS A 125 -7.90 11.11 19.29
C LYS A 125 -7.59 12.32 18.40
N ARG A 126 -7.60 13.53 18.96
CA ARG A 126 -7.50 14.80 18.21
C ARG A 126 -6.13 15.04 17.59
N ASP A 127 -5.08 14.54 18.22
CA ASP A 127 -3.69 14.71 17.77
C ASP A 127 -2.95 13.37 17.78
N PRO A 128 -3.08 12.55 16.73
CA PRO A 128 -2.38 11.27 16.67
C PRO A 128 -0.89 11.51 16.42
N LYS A 129 -0.04 11.02 17.33
CA LYS A 129 1.41 11.22 17.30
C LYS A 129 2.15 10.19 16.44
N ASN A 130 1.57 9.00 16.29
CA ASN A 130 2.20 7.89 15.61
C ASN A 130 1.24 7.20 14.62
N PHE A 131 1.80 6.28 13.83
CA PHE A 131 1.08 5.53 12.81
C PHE A 131 -0.12 4.74 13.39
N ALA A 132 0.08 4.01 14.49
CA ALA A 132 -0.96 3.20 15.12
C ALA A 132 -2.16 4.06 15.54
N GLU A 133 -1.90 5.20 16.17
CA GLU A 133 -2.92 6.15 16.60
C GLU A 133 -3.66 6.77 15.41
N TRP A 134 -2.92 7.16 14.37
CA TRP A 134 -3.49 7.80 13.18
C TRP A 134 -4.42 6.83 12.42
N VAL A 135 -3.97 5.59 12.20
CA VAL A 135 -4.78 4.58 11.48
C VAL A 135 -5.98 4.17 12.32
N THR A 136 -5.79 3.96 13.63
CA THR A 136 -6.88 3.63 14.58
C THR A 136 -7.94 4.73 14.60
N ALA A 137 -7.56 5.98 14.68
CA ALA A 137 -8.50 7.11 14.68
C ALA A 137 -9.32 7.18 13.37
N LYS A 138 -8.74 6.76 12.24
CA LYS A 138 -9.37 6.84 10.93
C LYS A 138 -10.21 5.62 10.57
N PHE A 139 -9.80 4.42 10.95
CA PHE A 139 -10.39 3.16 10.50
C PHE A 139 -10.89 2.25 11.63
N GLY A 140 -10.63 2.58 12.88
CA GLY A 140 -10.89 1.74 14.05
C GLY A 140 -9.73 0.78 14.33
N LYS A 141 -9.58 0.43 15.61
CA LYS A 141 -8.50 -0.43 16.11
C LYS A 141 -8.49 -1.80 15.42
N ARG A 142 -9.67 -2.42 15.25
CA ARG A 142 -9.75 -3.78 14.70
C ARG A 142 -9.28 -3.87 13.25
N LEU A 143 -9.60 -2.89 12.41
CA LEU A 143 -9.15 -2.87 11.02
C LEU A 143 -7.66 -2.55 10.91
N TYR A 144 -7.13 -1.72 11.83
CA TYR A 144 -5.70 -1.48 11.98
C TYR A 144 -4.95 -2.79 12.28
N GLU A 145 -5.38 -3.57 13.28
CA GLU A 145 -4.77 -4.85 13.65
C GLU A 145 -4.74 -5.86 12.49
N ILE A 146 -5.80 -5.94 11.70
CA ILE A 146 -5.90 -6.92 10.60
C ILE A 146 -5.04 -6.54 9.40
N PHE A 147 -5.07 -5.27 8.95
CA PHE A 147 -4.54 -4.89 7.63
C PHE A 147 -3.31 -4.00 7.66
N PHE A 148 -2.98 -3.40 8.79
CA PHE A 148 -1.90 -2.42 8.84
C PHE A 148 -0.76 -2.81 9.78
N GLU A 149 -1.06 -3.25 10.99
CA GLU A 149 -0.07 -3.48 12.04
C GLU A 149 1.00 -4.48 11.62
N GLY A 150 0.62 -5.73 11.38
CA GLY A 150 1.58 -6.81 11.11
C GLY A 150 2.45 -6.58 9.88
N TYR A 151 1.87 -6.10 8.79
CA TYR A 151 2.64 -5.77 7.57
C TYR A 151 3.60 -4.59 7.80
N THR A 152 3.11 -3.55 8.47
CA THR A 152 3.90 -2.34 8.72
C THR A 152 5.09 -2.64 9.64
N GLU A 153 4.87 -3.43 10.70
CA GLU A 153 5.94 -3.83 11.62
C GLU A 153 6.96 -4.77 10.96
N LYS A 154 6.53 -5.69 10.09
CA LYS A 154 7.46 -6.48 9.26
C LYS A 154 8.34 -5.58 8.39
N LEU A 155 7.72 -4.61 7.69
CA LEU A 155 8.42 -3.73 6.78
C LEU A 155 9.44 -2.83 7.50
N TRP A 156 9.03 -2.19 8.59
CA TRP A 156 9.85 -1.17 9.26
C TRP A 156 10.74 -1.72 10.37
N GLY A 157 10.44 -2.92 10.89
CA GLY A 157 11.20 -3.56 11.98
C GLY A 157 11.11 -2.84 13.31
N ILE A 158 10.11 -1.98 13.47
CA ILE A 158 9.81 -1.23 14.69
C ILE A 158 8.30 -1.24 14.94
N PRO A 159 7.84 -1.11 16.19
CA PRO A 159 6.43 -1.01 16.50
C PRO A 159 5.75 0.16 15.77
N CYS A 160 4.53 -0.04 15.36
CA CYS A 160 3.73 1.02 14.72
C CYS A 160 3.53 2.27 15.60
N THR A 161 3.73 2.16 16.90
CA THR A 161 3.72 3.27 17.88
C THR A 161 4.97 4.17 17.80
N GLU A 162 6.05 3.72 17.17
CA GLU A 162 7.28 4.48 16.98
C GLU A 162 7.36 5.15 15.60
N ILE A 163 6.54 4.73 14.65
CA ILE A 163 6.47 5.30 13.29
C ILE A 163 5.69 6.61 13.33
N SER A 164 6.21 7.66 12.69
CA SER A 164 5.54 8.97 12.64
C SER A 164 4.16 8.91 11.98
N ALA A 165 3.18 9.64 12.53
CA ALA A 165 1.84 9.80 11.95
C ALA A 165 1.86 10.44 10.55
N ASP A 166 2.86 11.24 10.23
CA ASP A 166 3.00 11.89 8.92
C ASP A 166 3.16 10.88 7.80
N TRP A 167 3.93 9.81 8.03
CA TRP A 167 4.06 8.74 7.06
C TRP A 167 2.71 8.07 6.73
N ALA A 168 1.88 7.83 7.75
CA ALA A 168 0.54 7.31 7.56
C ALA A 168 -0.33 8.25 6.71
N SER A 169 -0.25 9.55 7.00
CA SER A 169 -1.04 10.57 6.32
C SER A 169 -0.68 10.71 4.84
N GLN A 170 0.58 10.52 4.49
CA GLN A 170 1.07 10.54 3.11
C GLN A 170 0.60 9.33 2.29
N ARG A 171 0.62 8.14 2.89
CA ARG A 171 0.39 6.86 2.18
C ARG A 171 -1.05 6.40 2.15
N ILE A 172 -1.85 6.76 3.16
CA ILE A 172 -3.23 6.28 3.33
C ILE A 172 -4.22 7.43 3.02
N LYS A 173 -3.94 8.23 1.99
CA LYS A 173 -4.88 9.26 1.51
C LYS A 173 -6.03 8.63 0.73
N GLY A 174 -7.22 9.23 0.81
CA GLY A 174 -8.37 8.85 -0.01
C GLY A 174 -9.23 7.70 0.53
N LEU A 175 -8.72 6.84 1.39
CA LEU A 175 -9.53 5.79 2.02
C LEU A 175 -10.43 6.37 3.11
N SER A 176 -11.73 6.09 3.03
CA SER A 176 -12.73 6.49 4.04
C SER A 176 -13.77 5.38 4.20
N LEU A 177 -13.78 4.76 5.37
CA LEU A 177 -14.76 3.70 5.68
C LEU A 177 -16.20 4.24 5.63
N SER A 178 -16.44 5.47 6.08
CA SER A 178 -17.76 6.10 6.00
C SER A 178 -18.22 6.34 4.56
N LYS A 179 -17.33 6.75 3.65
CA LYS A 179 -17.64 6.87 2.22
C LYS A 179 -17.93 5.49 1.61
N ALA A 180 -17.15 4.48 1.97
CA ALA A 180 -17.32 3.13 1.47
C ALA A 180 -18.62 2.50 1.96
N ILE A 181 -18.98 2.63 3.22
CA ILE A 181 -20.27 2.20 3.78
C ILE A 181 -21.43 2.96 3.10
N ARG A 182 -21.30 4.29 2.96
CA ARG A 182 -22.31 5.09 2.27
C ARG A 182 -22.49 4.65 0.80
N ASN A 183 -21.40 4.41 0.07
CA ASN A 183 -21.46 3.93 -1.31
C ASN A 183 -22.06 2.53 -1.41
N ALA A 184 -21.83 1.68 -0.40
CA ALA A 184 -22.43 0.36 -0.33
C ALA A 184 -23.96 0.41 -0.12
N LEU A 185 -24.42 1.37 0.71
CA LEU A 185 -25.85 1.53 1.02
C LEU A 185 -26.61 2.28 -0.07
N LEU A 186 -25.98 3.32 -0.65
CA LEU A 186 -26.62 4.27 -1.55
C LEU A 186 -26.27 4.06 -3.04
N GLY A 187 -25.46 3.05 -3.36
CA GLY A 187 -24.90 2.84 -4.69
C GLY A 187 -23.64 3.68 -4.96
N ASN A 188 -22.86 3.25 -5.95
CA ASN A 188 -21.60 3.88 -6.29
C ASN A 188 -21.83 5.18 -7.08
N ASP A 189 -21.29 6.30 -6.65
CA ASP A 189 -21.43 7.63 -7.29
C ASP A 189 -20.79 7.73 -8.69
N GLY A 190 -20.20 6.66 -9.22
CA GLY A 190 -19.36 6.74 -10.44
C GLY A 190 -18.12 7.64 -10.29
N LYS A 191 -17.95 8.28 -9.12
CA LYS A 191 -16.83 9.15 -8.77
C LYS A 191 -15.82 8.50 -7.82
N THR A 192 -15.93 7.21 -7.59
CA THR A 192 -14.90 6.51 -6.84
C THR A 192 -13.66 6.50 -7.72
N LYS A 193 -12.65 7.26 -7.31
CA LYS A 193 -11.34 7.24 -7.94
C LYS A 193 -10.85 5.81 -7.89
N THR A 194 -10.82 5.15 -9.04
CA THR A 194 -10.23 3.82 -9.17
C THR A 194 -8.73 3.97 -9.17
N LEU A 195 -8.04 3.07 -8.50
CA LEU A 195 -6.63 2.86 -8.78
C LEU A 195 -6.49 2.42 -10.24
N ILE A 196 -5.33 2.71 -10.78
CA ILE A 196 -4.99 2.39 -12.15
C ILE A 196 -5.09 0.88 -12.32
N ASP A 197 -5.94 0.46 -13.25
CA ASP A 197 -6.17 -0.94 -13.57
C ASP A 197 -5.06 -1.50 -14.48
N GLN A 198 -4.23 -0.61 -15.08
CA GLN A 198 -3.13 -0.95 -15.97
C GLN A 198 -1.94 -0.03 -15.71
N PHE A 199 -0.73 -0.51 -15.97
CA PHE A 199 0.49 0.30 -15.93
C PHE A 199 1.41 -0.03 -17.10
N GLN A 200 2.29 0.91 -17.45
CA GLN A 200 3.32 0.69 -18.46
C GLN A 200 4.54 0.01 -17.81
N PHE A 201 5.18 -0.86 -18.57
CA PHE A 201 6.33 -1.61 -18.07
C PHE A 201 7.31 -1.91 -19.21
N PRO A 202 8.63 -1.76 -19.00
CA PRO A 202 9.60 -2.11 -20.04
C PRO A 202 9.56 -3.61 -20.34
N ARG A 203 9.68 -3.98 -21.61
CA ARG A 203 9.55 -5.39 -22.05
C ARG A 203 10.51 -6.33 -21.33
N LEU A 204 11.75 -5.89 -21.10
CA LEU A 204 12.83 -6.66 -20.49
C LEU A 204 13.09 -6.26 -19.02
N GLY A 205 12.02 -5.90 -18.28
CA GLY A 205 12.13 -5.52 -16.90
C GLY A 205 12.48 -4.05 -16.70
N SER A 206 12.35 -3.60 -15.45
CA SER A 206 12.52 -2.20 -15.03
C SER A 206 13.91 -1.65 -15.35
N GLY A 207 14.94 -2.51 -15.35
CA GLY A 207 16.34 -2.16 -15.63
C GLY A 207 16.56 -1.67 -17.05
N GLN A 208 15.75 -2.11 -18.02
CA GLN A 208 15.90 -1.78 -19.44
C GLN A 208 15.92 -0.26 -19.70
N LEU A 209 15.10 0.51 -18.98
CA LEU A 209 15.10 1.97 -19.09
C LEU A 209 16.49 2.56 -18.79
N TYR A 210 17.09 2.09 -17.72
CA TYR A 210 18.36 2.63 -17.20
C TYR A 210 19.56 2.16 -18.02
N GLU A 211 19.51 0.96 -18.56
CA GLU A 211 20.49 0.43 -19.51
C GLU A 211 20.49 1.26 -20.78
N LYS A 212 19.31 1.56 -21.35
CA LYS A 212 19.18 2.44 -22.53
C LYS A 212 19.66 3.87 -22.26
N ILE A 213 19.44 4.42 -21.08
CA ILE A 213 20.02 5.70 -20.71
C ILE A 213 21.55 5.58 -20.68
N GLY A 214 22.08 4.48 -20.14
CA GLY A 214 23.51 4.19 -20.14
C GLY A 214 24.11 4.15 -21.55
N ASP A 215 23.44 3.46 -22.49
CA ASP A 215 23.83 3.38 -23.90
C ASP A 215 23.81 4.75 -24.57
N TYR A 216 22.78 5.56 -24.28
CA TYR A 216 22.70 6.94 -24.76
C TYR A 216 23.88 7.80 -24.27
N LEU A 217 24.25 7.69 -22.99
CA LEU A 217 25.39 8.39 -22.41
C LEU A 217 26.69 7.95 -23.09
N GLY A 218 26.92 6.64 -23.25
CA GLY A 218 28.09 6.10 -23.96
C GLY A 218 28.19 6.60 -25.40
N SER A 219 27.07 6.61 -26.15
CA SER A 219 27.01 7.12 -27.53
C SER A 219 27.28 8.61 -27.64
N ASN A 220 27.15 9.36 -26.54
CA ASN A 220 27.46 10.79 -26.45
C ASN A 220 28.80 11.09 -25.74
N ASN A 221 29.67 10.10 -25.63
CA ASN A 221 30.98 10.21 -24.96
C ASN A 221 30.89 10.68 -23.50
N GLN A 222 29.83 10.31 -22.78
CA GLN A 222 29.70 10.57 -21.35
C GLN A 222 30.00 9.28 -20.57
N PRO A 223 31.12 9.22 -19.83
CA PRO A 223 31.56 7.97 -19.20
C PRO A 223 30.69 7.60 -17.99
N ILE A 224 30.46 6.29 -17.84
CA ILE A 224 29.92 5.68 -16.62
C ILE A 224 31.01 4.81 -16.02
N LEU A 225 31.52 5.21 -14.87
CA LEU A 225 32.56 4.50 -14.12
C LEU A 225 31.89 3.47 -13.21
N LEU A 226 31.72 2.25 -13.73
CA LEU A 226 31.19 1.12 -12.96
C LEU A 226 32.26 0.56 -11.99
N ASN A 227 31.83 -0.21 -10.98
CA ASN A 227 32.68 -0.73 -9.92
C ASN A 227 33.55 0.36 -9.26
N THR A 228 33.06 1.60 -9.23
CA THR A 228 33.77 2.76 -8.72
C THR A 228 32.98 3.45 -7.63
N GLU A 229 33.60 3.67 -6.50
CA GLU A 229 32.96 4.35 -5.38
C GLU A 229 33.64 5.68 -5.06
N VAL A 230 32.86 6.60 -4.52
CA VAL A 230 33.38 7.87 -4.00
C VAL A 230 33.96 7.62 -2.62
N VAL A 231 35.20 8.06 -2.40
CA VAL A 231 35.90 7.97 -1.11
C VAL A 231 35.87 9.31 -0.40
N LYS A 232 36.10 10.41 -1.16
CA LYS A 232 36.18 11.75 -0.59
C LYS A 232 35.66 12.83 -1.53
N LEU A 233 34.95 13.82 -0.97
CA LEU A 233 34.63 15.09 -1.64
C LEU A 233 35.52 16.20 -1.04
N HIS A 234 36.33 16.81 -1.88
CA HIS A 234 37.18 17.93 -1.49
C HIS A 234 36.48 19.25 -1.81
N HIS A 235 36.41 20.13 -0.83
CA HIS A 235 35.80 21.43 -1.00
C HIS A 235 36.63 22.55 -0.34
N GLU A 236 36.44 23.75 -0.86
CA GLU A 236 36.92 25.00 -0.27
C GLU A 236 35.76 25.98 -0.18
N ASN A 237 35.54 26.57 0.97
CA ASN A 237 34.41 27.50 1.19
C ASN A 237 33.05 26.98 0.68
N PHE A 238 32.71 25.73 0.99
CA PHE A 238 31.51 25.05 0.55
C PHE A 238 31.34 24.96 -0.99
N LYS A 239 32.44 24.94 -1.73
CA LYS A 239 32.46 24.64 -3.16
C LYS A 239 33.29 23.39 -3.39
N VAL A 240 32.66 22.32 -3.86
CA VAL A 240 33.36 21.07 -4.23
C VAL A 240 34.23 21.33 -5.45
N SER A 241 35.50 21.01 -5.38
CA SER A 241 36.49 21.22 -6.44
C SER A 241 37.09 19.93 -6.98
N LYS A 242 37.19 18.88 -6.12
CA LYS A 242 37.74 17.57 -6.50
C LYS A 242 37.01 16.43 -5.80
N ILE A 243 37.10 15.25 -6.40
CA ILE A 243 36.53 14.01 -5.85
C ILE A 243 37.59 12.92 -5.88
N THR A 244 37.78 12.19 -4.78
CA THR A 244 38.58 10.97 -4.78
C THR A 244 37.68 9.78 -5.03
N LEU A 245 37.97 9.06 -6.08
CA LEU A 245 37.31 7.85 -6.53
C LEU A 245 38.18 6.63 -6.25
N ARG A 246 37.57 5.49 -5.93
CA ARG A 246 38.27 4.22 -5.76
C ARG A 246 37.61 3.16 -6.65
N ASN A 247 38.44 2.53 -7.51
CA ASN A 247 37.98 1.34 -8.22
C ASN A 247 37.91 0.16 -7.25
N ARG A 248 36.76 -0.45 -7.11
CA ARG A 248 36.51 -1.52 -6.13
C ARG A 248 37.14 -2.87 -6.49
N GLN A 249 37.51 -3.08 -7.77
CA GLN A 249 38.16 -4.29 -8.22
C GLN A 249 39.67 -4.23 -8.03
N THR A 250 40.28 -3.07 -8.31
CA THR A 250 41.74 -2.87 -8.24
C THR A 250 42.20 -2.24 -6.94
N GLY A 251 41.30 -1.56 -6.20
CA GLY A 251 41.63 -0.76 -5.04
C GLY A 251 42.32 0.57 -5.34
N ILE A 252 42.57 0.89 -6.62
CA ILE A 252 43.26 2.10 -7.03
C ILE A 252 42.39 3.33 -6.75
N GLU A 253 42.98 4.33 -6.13
CA GLU A 253 42.34 5.63 -5.89
C GLU A 253 42.89 6.68 -6.85
N GLU A 254 41.98 7.51 -7.36
CA GLU A 254 42.28 8.66 -8.20
C GLU A 254 41.52 9.89 -7.72
N THR A 255 42.17 11.05 -7.72
CA THR A 255 41.51 12.32 -7.40
C THR A 255 41.37 13.17 -8.68
N VAL A 256 40.12 13.47 -9.01
CA VAL A 256 39.75 14.18 -10.21
C VAL A 256 39.10 15.53 -9.90
N SER A 257 39.26 16.51 -10.79
CA SER A 257 38.60 17.82 -10.68
C SER A 257 37.15 17.76 -11.18
N CYS A 258 36.28 18.58 -10.61
CA CYS A 258 34.90 18.68 -10.99
C CYS A 258 34.35 20.10 -10.91
N SER A 259 33.42 20.45 -11.80
CA SER A 259 32.71 21.73 -11.72
C SER A 259 31.51 21.69 -10.76
N GLY A 260 30.98 20.51 -10.44
CA GLY A 260 29.89 20.31 -9.49
C GLY A 260 29.55 18.85 -9.30
N VAL A 261 28.67 18.57 -8.35
CA VAL A 261 28.28 17.22 -7.95
C VAL A 261 26.77 17.10 -7.81
N ILE A 262 26.18 16.05 -8.41
CA ILE A 262 24.82 15.60 -8.13
C ILE A 262 24.91 14.24 -7.46
N SER A 263 24.47 14.15 -6.20
CA SER A 263 24.61 12.94 -5.39
C SER A 263 23.29 12.23 -5.16
N SER A 264 23.20 10.98 -5.56
CA SER A 264 22.10 10.08 -5.24
C SER A 264 22.48 8.98 -4.24
N ILE A 265 23.71 9.00 -3.72
CA ILE A 265 24.15 8.05 -2.69
C ILE A 265 23.51 8.39 -1.33
N PRO A 266 23.48 7.44 -0.38
CA PRO A 266 22.90 7.72 0.94
C PRO A 266 23.49 8.96 1.61
N ILE A 267 22.63 9.90 2.01
CA ILE A 267 23.03 11.16 2.64
C ILE A 267 23.94 10.96 3.85
N THR A 268 23.73 9.87 4.59
CA THR A 268 24.56 9.50 5.75
C THR A 268 25.98 9.11 5.36
N LEU A 269 26.14 8.42 4.21
CA LEU A 269 27.48 8.08 3.69
C LEU A 269 28.16 9.28 3.06
N LEU A 270 27.41 10.16 2.38
CA LEU A 270 27.96 11.37 1.79
C LEU A 270 28.64 12.27 2.84
N LEU A 271 28.00 12.43 4.00
CA LEU A 271 28.53 13.24 5.10
C LEU A 271 29.86 12.72 5.64
N ASP A 272 30.04 11.40 5.66
CA ASP A 272 31.31 10.77 6.08
C ASP A 272 32.45 10.98 5.05
N GLN A 273 32.08 11.34 3.80
CA GLN A 273 33.03 11.51 2.69
C GLN A 273 33.45 12.96 2.46
N ILE A 274 32.86 13.94 3.12
CA ILE A 274 33.20 15.36 2.98
C ILE A 274 34.51 15.64 3.71
N THR A 275 35.48 16.26 2.99
CA THR A 275 36.69 16.79 3.64
C THR A 275 36.35 17.95 4.57
N TYR A 276 37.21 18.21 5.58
CA TYR A 276 36.88 19.12 6.69
C TYR A 276 35.61 18.63 7.39
N THR A 277 35.78 17.61 8.21
CA THR A 277 34.73 16.88 8.93
C THR A 277 33.56 17.78 9.33
N PRO A 278 32.32 17.44 8.93
CA PRO A 278 31.14 18.19 9.36
C PRO A 278 31.07 18.34 10.87
N PRO A 279 30.45 19.39 11.41
CA PRO A 279 30.27 19.55 12.86
C PRO A 279 29.74 18.27 13.51
N GLN A 280 30.25 17.90 14.69
CA GLN A 280 29.88 16.65 15.38
C GLN A 280 28.35 16.50 15.50
N ARG A 281 27.65 17.59 15.77
CA ARG A 281 26.18 17.62 15.81
C ARG A 281 25.52 17.09 14.52
N ILE A 282 26.07 17.44 13.36
CA ILE A 282 25.55 16.96 12.04
C ILE A 282 25.83 15.48 11.85
N LEU A 283 27.01 14.99 12.26
CA LEU A 283 27.35 13.56 12.24
C LEU A 283 26.45 12.75 13.18
N ASP A 284 26.13 13.29 14.35
CA ASP A 284 25.23 12.64 15.31
C ASP A 284 23.80 12.55 14.75
N PHE A 285 23.31 13.60 14.08
CA PHE A 285 22.06 13.55 13.34
C PHE A 285 22.10 12.52 12.20
N ALA A 286 23.17 12.44 11.44
CA ALA A 286 23.34 11.45 10.38
C ALA A 286 23.27 10.01 10.93
N LYS A 287 23.92 9.73 12.07
CA LYS A 287 23.86 8.44 12.76
C LYS A 287 22.45 8.08 13.27
N SER A 288 21.63 9.08 13.58
CA SER A 288 20.24 8.88 14.02
C SER A 288 19.29 8.48 12.88
N LEU A 289 19.61 8.83 11.63
CA LEU A 289 18.85 8.45 10.46
C LEU A 289 19.06 6.96 10.14
N LYS A 290 18.00 6.17 10.20
CA LYS A 290 18.05 4.72 10.00
C LYS A 290 17.42 4.34 8.67
N PHE A 291 17.89 3.21 8.14
CA PHE A 291 17.32 2.57 6.96
C PHE A 291 17.01 1.11 7.26
N ARG A 292 15.96 0.58 6.65
CA ARG A 292 15.64 -0.83 6.62
C ARG A 292 16.24 -1.48 5.38
N ASN A 293 16.77 -2.69 5.50
CA ASN A 293 17.29 -3.46 4.36
C ASN A 293 16.23 -4.42 3.84
N THR A 294 16.41 -4.89 2.60
CA THR A 294 15.54 -5.88 1.97
C THR A 294 16.35 -7.11 1.55
N ILE A 295 15.80 -8.27 1.80
CA ILE A 295 16.27 -9.55 1.28
C ILE A 295 15.26 -9.99 0.23
N LEU A 296 15.73 -10.25 -0.98
CA LEU A 296 14.95 -10.79 -2.08
C LEU A 296 15.37 -12.25 -2.30
N THR A 297 14.45 -13.15 -2.04
CA THR A 297 14.66 -14.58 -2.28
C THR A 297 13.87 -15.00 -3.51
N TYR A 298 14.56 -15.36 -4.56
CA TYR A 298 13.94 -15.80 -5.81
C TYR A 298 13.82 -17.32 -5.84
N LEU A 299 12.64 -17.80 -6.23
CA LEU A 299 12.36 -19.22 -6.41
C LEU A 299 11.83 -19.43 -7.82
N ILE A 300 12.40 -20.39 -8.55
CA ILE A 300 11.91 -20.84 -9.86
C ILE A 300 11.04 -22.06 -9.65
N VAL A 301 9.75 -21.91 -9.81
CA VAL A 301 8.74 -22.95 -9.55
C VAL A 301 8.35 -23.62 -10.85
N GLU A 302 8.34 -24.96 -10.89
CA GLU A 302 7.90 -25.76 -12.04
C GLU A 302 6.36 -25.76 -12.12
N SER A 303 5.80 -24.64 -12.53
CA SER A 303 4.37 -24.45 -12.76
C SER A 303 4.15 -23.26 -13.69
N ASP A 304 3.24 -23.39 -14.63
CA ASP A 304 2.79 -22.32 -15.53
C ASP A 304 1.69 -21.46 -14.89
N ARG A 305 1.04 -21.95 -13.85
CA ARG A 305 -0.11 -21.32 -13.21
C ARG A 305 -0.03 -21.41 -11.68
N LEU A 306 0.38 -20.34 -11.06
CA LEU A 306 0.26 -20.15 -9.62
C LEU A 306 -0.93 -19.21 -9.32
N PHE A 307 -0.68 -18.06 -8.73
CA PHE A 307 -1.72 -17.07 -8.49
C PHE A 307 -1.68 -15.96 -9.58
N PRO A 308 -2.82 -15.33 -9.92
CA PRO A 308 -2.91 -14.38 -11.03
C PRO A 308 -2.40 -12.97 -10.70
N ASP A 309 -2.04 -12.70 -9.44
CA ASP A 309 -1.59 -11.39 -9.00
C ASP A 309 -0.19 -11.09 -9.52
N ASN A 310 0.08 -9.81 -9.89
CA ASN A 310 1.44 -9.37 -10.15
C ASN A 310 2.27 -9.42 -8.86
N TRP A 311 1.67 -9.05 -7.72
CA TRP A 311 2.25 -9.26 -6.39
C TRP A 311 1.16 -9.32 -5.32
N LEU A 312 1.48 -9.98 -4.21
CA LEU A 312 0.64 -10.08 -3.01
C LEU A 312 1.34 -9.45 -1.83
N TYR A 313 0.60 -8.68 -1.04
CA TYR A 313 1.02 -8.26 0.30
C TYR A 313 0.64 -9.34 1.30
N ILE A 314 1.59 -9.83 2.09
CA ILE A 314 1.38 -10.97 3.00
C ILE A 314 1.20 -10.46 4.43
N ASN A 315 -0.05 -10.41 4.88
CA ASN A 315 -0.41 -9.97 6.24
C ASN A 315 -0.52 -11.14 7.24
N GLU A 316 -0.11 -12.35 6.84
CA GLU A 316 -0.14 -13.51 7.74
C GLU A 316 0.84 -13.33 8.90
N PRO A 317 0.39 -13.41 10.17
CA PRO A 317 1.24 -13.17 11.33
C PRO A 317 2.29 -14.27 11.55
N ASN A 318 2.02 -15.48 11.05
CA ASN A 318 2.82 -16.67 11.31
C ASN A 318 3.96 -16.90 10.31
N VAL A 319 4.22 -15.96 9.39
CA VAL A 319 5.33 -15.99 8.42
C VAL A 319 6.06 -14.66 8.42
N GLN A 320 7.37 -14.71 8.15
CA GLN A 320 8.17 -13.48 8.02
C GLN A 320 8.07 -12.86 6.62
N LEU A 321 7.62 -13.64 5.63
CA LEU A 321 7.37 -13.17 4.28
C LEU A 321 6.42 -11.96 4.30
N GLY A 322 6.85 -10.86 3.69
CA GLY A 322 6.07 -9.62 3.66
C GLY A 322 5.38 -9.37 2.32
N ARG A 323 6.04 -9.72 1.20
CA ARG A 323 5.49 -9.57 -0.15
C ARG A 323 6.00 -10.68 -1.05
N VAL A 324 5.18 -11.11 -1.98
CA VAL A 324 5.60 -12.03 -3.05
C VAL A 324 5.19 -11.46 -4.40
N THR A 325 6.15 -11.39 -5.32
CA THR A 325 5.94 -10.96 -6.71
C THR A 325 5.96 -12.18 -7.62
N ASN A 326 4.97 -12.29 -8.49
CA ASN A 326 4.91 -13.30 -9.53
C ASN A 326 5.28 -12.66 -10.87
N PHE A 327 6.51 -12.87 -11.33
CA PHE A 327 7.00 -12.23 -12.55
C PHE A 327 6.41 -12.82 -13.83
N ALA A 328 5.79 -14.00 -13.79
CA ALA A 328 5.07 -14.55 -14.94
C ALA A 328 3.85 -13.70 -15.35
N ASN A 329 3.36 -12.85 -14.46
CA ASN A 329 2.22 -11.96 -14.72
C ASN A 329 2.64 -10.54 -15.16
N TRP A 330 3.91 -10.29 -15.55
CA TRP A 330 4.42 -8.98 -15.95
C TRP A 330 4.64 -8.88 -17.45
N SER A 331 5.79 -9.29 -17.94
CA SER A 331 6.10 -9.31 -19.36
C SER A 331 6.54 -10.72 -19.78
N PRO A 332 5.97 -11.29 -20.85
CA PRO A 332 6.38 -12.59 -21.34
C PRO A 332 7.84 -12.60 -21.84
N ASP A 333 8.36 -11.44 -22.26
CA ASP A 333 9.74 -11.32 -22.74
C ASP A 333 10.80 -11.43 -21.64
N MET A 334 10.38 -11.43 -20.36
CA MET A 334 11.25 -11.66 -19.20
C MET A 334 11.47 -13.14 -18.91
N LEU A 335 10.74 -14.03 -19.58
CA LEU A 335 10.73 -15.47 -19.29
C LEU A 335 11.35 -16.26 -20.46
N PRO A 336 12.24 -17.22 -20.19
CA PRO A 336 12.80 -18.09 -21.23
C PRO A 336 11.76 -19.09 -21.76
N ASN A 337 10.71 -19.37 -20.98
CA ASN A 337 9.62 -20.29 -21.32
C ASN A 337 8.41 -20.01 -20.41
N ASP A 338 7.26 -20.58 -20.75
CA ASP A 338 5.99 -20.45 -20.04
C ASP A 338 5.70 -21.59 -19.03
N ARG A 339 6.64 -22.52 -18.82
CA ARG A 339 6.47 -23.71 -17.96
C ARG A 339 6.91 -23.49 -16.52
N GLN A 340 7.55 -22.36 -16.25
CA GLN A 340 8.12 -22.04 -14.94
C GLN A 340 7.71 -20.65 -14.52
N THR A 341 7.40 -20.52 -13.23
CA THR A 341 7.04 -19.23 -12.62
C THR A 341 8.15 -18.77 -11.69
N PRO A 342 8.82 -17.64 -11.99
CA PRO A 342 9.75 -17.02 -11.06
C PRO A 342 9.00 -16.19 -10.03
N LEU A 343 9.15 -16.54 -8.75
CA LEU A 343 8.64 -15.80 -7.61
C LEU A 343 9.76 -15.02 -6.94
N CYS A 344 9.49 -13.78 -6.54
CA CYS A 344 10.37 -13.00 -5.66
C CYS A 344 9.70 -12.82 -4.30
N CYS A 345 10.26 -13.44 -3.29
CA CYS A 345 9.85 -13.35 -1.90
C CYS A 345 10.65 -12.26 -1.19
N GLU A 346 9.96 -11.28 -0.60
CA GLU A 346 10.59 -10.13 0.03
C GLU A 346 10.50 -10.20 1.56
N TYR A 347 11.67 -10.06 2.17
CA TYR A 347 11.86 -9.97 3.60
C TYR A 347 12.59 -8.67 3.94
N TRP A 348 12.38 -8.16 5.14
CA TRP A 348 13.04 -6.95 5.61
C TRP A 348 13.73 -7.23 6.94
N ALA A 349 14.99 -6.80 7.05
CA ALA A 349 15.79 -7.02 8.23
C ALA A 349 16.78 -5.88 8.47
N ASN A 350 17.19 -5.65 9.69
CA ASN A 350 18.34 -4.81 10.03
C ASN A 350 19.64 -5.61 9.89
N PHE A 351 20.77 -4.94 9.85
CA PHE A 351 22.07 -5.58 9.71
C PHE A 351 22.40 -6.58 10.82
N ASP A 352 21.90 -6.34 12.02
CA ASP A 352 22.10 -7.13 13.24
C ASP A 352 21.05 -8.23 13.45
N GLU A 353 20.00 -8.27 12.62
CA GLU A 353 18.98 -9.31 12.73
C GLU A 353 19.46 -10.66 12.15
N PRO A 354 19.10 -11.80 12.78
CA PRO A 354 19.50 -13.13 12.30
C PRO A 354 19.14 -13.39 10.85
N LEU A 355 17.98 -12.90 10.41
CA LEU A 355 17.52 -13.07 9.02
C LEU A 355 18.47 -12.42 7.99
N TRP A 356 19.09 -11.28 8.33
CA TRP A 356 20.08 -10.64 7.44
C TRP A 356 21.38 -11.43 7.34
N GLN A 357 21.76 -12.08 8.43
CA GLN A 357 23.00 -12.86 8.54
C GLN A 357 22.84 -14.30 8.03
N ALA A 358 21.60 -14.79 7.85
CA ALA A 358 21.33 -16.16 7.45
C ALA A 358 21.99 -16.50 6.10
N PRO A 359 22.53 -17.72 5.91
CA PRO A 359 23.02 -18.20 4.62
C PRO A 359 21.93 -18.21 3.53
N ASP A 360 22.35 -18.17 2.28
CA ASP A 360 21.40 -18.09 1.14
C ASP A 360 20.50 -19.33 1.04
N ASP A 361 21.04 -20.50 1.31
CA ASP A 361 20.29 -21.76 1.33
C ASP A 361 19.20 -21.80 2.42
N GLU A 362 19.48 -21.27 3.61
CA GLU A 362 18.47 -21.12 4.67
C GLU A 362 17.35 -20.14 4.27
N LEU A 363 17.70 -19.05 3.60
CA LEU A 363 16.72 -18.08 3.11
C LEU A 363 15.84 -18.67 1.99
N LEU A 364 16.41 -19.49 1.11
CA LEU A 364 15.66 -20.21 0.08
C LEU A 364 14.68 -21.21 0.71
N MET A 365 15.14 -22.01 1.69
CA MET A 365 14.29 -22.94 2.44
C MET A 365 13.20 -22.20 3.23
N GLN A 366 13.52 -21.04 3.83
CA GLN A 366 12.56 -20.23 4.55
C GLN A 366 11.45 -19.71 3.62
N ALA A 367 11.83 -19.26 2.41
CA ALA A 367 10.87 -18.74 1.43
C ALA A 367 9.92 -19.86 0.95
N GLU A 368 10.45 -21.04 0.64
CA GLU A 368 9.63 -22.20 0.29
C GLU A 368 8.69 -22.59 1.44
N LYS A 369 9.21 -22.70 2.66
CA LYS A 369 8.44 -23.03 3.86
C LYS A 369 7.31 -22.04 4.11
N ASP A 370 7.57 -20.73 3.98
CA ASP A 370 6.56 -19.69 4.16
C ASP A 370 5.45 -19.79 3.12
N LEU A 371 5.81 -19.94 1.83
CA LEU A 371 4.82 -20.08 0.74
C LEU A 371 3.95 -21.32 0.89
N ARG A 372 4.54 -22.48 1.27
CA ARG A 372 3.78 -23.72 1.54
C ARG A 372 2.88 -23.58 2.76
N LYS A 373 3.37 -22.95 3.84
CA LYS A 373 2.61 -22.70 5.06
C LYS A 373 1.36 -21.86 4.81
N ILE A 374 1.46 -20.83 3.96
CA ILE A 374 0.33 -19.98 3.58
C ILE A 374 -0.45 -20.52 2.37
N LYS A 375 -0.10 -21.71 1.86
CA LYS A 375 -0.78 -22.37 0.73
C LYS A 375 -0.78 -21.57 -0.58
N LEU A 376 0.26 -20.82 -0.83
CA LEU A 376 0.55 -20.24 -2.16
C LEU A 376 1.37 -21.20 -3.03
N LEU A 377 2.05 -22.16 -2.41
CA LEU A 377 2.62 -23.37 -3.01
C LEU A 377 2.02 -24.59 -2.33
N HIS A 378 1.84 -25.67 -3.10
CA HIS A 378 1.39 -26.98 -2.64
C HIS A 378 2.52 -28.01 -2.90
N ASP A 379 2.38 -28.83 -3.95
CA ASP A 379 3.31 -29.88 -4.29
C ASP A 379 4.25 -29.50 -5.44
N GLU A 380 4.17 -28.25 -5.91
CA GLU A 380 5.00 -27.75 -7.01
C GLU A 380 6.49 -27.86 -6.63
N LYS A 381 7.30 -28.26 -7.61
CA LYS A 381 8.73 -28.44 -7.46
C LYS A 381 9.46 -27.13 -7.71
N ILE A 382 10.50 -26.87 -6.93
CA ILE A 382 11.38 -25.72 -7.12
C ILE A 382 12.64 -26.21 -7.86
N SER A 383 12.91 -25.66 -9.04
CA SER A 383 14.03 -26.02 -9.91
C SER A 383 15.28 -25.17 -9.71
N GLY A 384 15.18 -24.12 -8.91
CA GLY A 384 16.30 -23.22 -8.60
C GLY A 384 15.88 -22.00 -7.81
N GLY A 385 16.87 -21.23 -7.40
CA GLY A 385 16.67 -19.99 -6.67
C GLY A 385 17.99 -19.31 -6.37
N PHE A 386 17.91 -18.07 -5.92
CA PHE A 386 19.07 -17.28 -5.46
C PHE A 386 18.58 -16.17 -4.54
N VAL A 387 19.51 -15.53 -3.85
CA VAL A 387 19.22 -14.47 -2.88
C VAL A 387 19.95 -13.19 -3.27
N VAL A 388 19.28 -12.07 -3.12
CA VAL A 388 19.88 -10.72 -3.25
C VAL A 388 19.62 -9.94 -1.98
N ARG A 389 20.67 -9.40 -1.38
CA ARG A 389 20.59 -8.51 -0.21
C ARG A 389 20.76 -7.07 -0.65
N LEU A 390 19.77 -6.26 -0.35
CA LEU A 390 19.75 -4.82 -0.67
C LEU A 390 19.86 -4.00 0.61
N PRO A 391 21.02 -3.41 0.89
CA PRO A 391 21.18 -2.57 2.07
C PRO A 391 20.47 -1.23 1.90
N ARG A 392 19.91 -0.69 2.99
CA ARG A 392 19.34 0.66 3.08
C ARG A 392 18.19 0.96 2.13
N THR A 393 17.32 -0.02 1.84
CA THR A 393 16.23 0.15 0.85
C THR A 393 15.15 1.16 1.26
N TYR A 394 14.87 1.27 2.55
CA TYR A 394 13.78 2.13 3.05
C TYR A 394 14.27 3.08 4.14
N PRO A 395 14.13 4.41 3.98
CA PRO A 395 14.37 5.37 5.07
C PRO A 395 13.31 5.20 6.16
N ILE A 396 13.72 5.06 7.42
CA ILE A 396 12.81 4.86 8.57
C ILE A 396 12.42 6.22 9.15
N TYR A 397 11.13 6.52 9.17
CA TYR A 397 10.57 7.78 9.66
C TYR A 397 10.13 7.65 11.12
N ALA A 398 11.11 7.50 12.02
CA ALA A 398 10.90 7.34 13.46
C ALA A 398 11.70 8.36 14.29
N GLY A 399 11.30 8.55 15.53
CA GLY A 399 11.98 9.46 16.46
C GLY A 399 12.05 10.91 15.96
N ASN A 400 13.21 11.50 16.09
CA ASN A 400 13.49 12.91 15.71
C ASN A 400 13.95 13.09 14.26
N TYR A 401 13.65 12.14 13.34
CA TYR A 401 14.19 12.16 11.97
C TYR A 401 13.97 13.50 11.24
N LYS A 402 12.84 14.20 11.48
CA LYS A 402 12.55 15.51 10.86
C LYS A 402 13.57 16.57 11.24
N THR A 403 13.85 16.68 12.54
CA THR A 403 14.84 17.62 13.06
C THR A 403 16.22 17.27 12.54
N ALA A 404 16.60 15.99 12.60
CA ALA A 404 17.88 15.50 12.10
C ALA A 404 18.04 15.82 10.60
N LEU A 405 17.01 15.51 9.79
CA LEU A 405 17.04 15.76 8.35
C LEU A 405 17.09 17.26 8.03
N ALA A 406 16.34 18.10 8.73
CA ALA A 406 16.35 19.56 8.54
C ALA A 406 17.72 20.19 8.85
N GLU A 407 18.39 19.75 9.92
CA GLU A 407 19.74 20.21 10.30
C GLU A 407 20.78 19.76 9.27
N ILE A 408 20.73 18.50 8.82
CA ILE A 408 21.61 17.99 7.76
C ILE A 408 21.38 18.75 6.45
N GLN A 409 20.10 18.98 6.07
CA GLN A 409 19.74 19.75 4.89
C GLN A 409 20.30 21.17 4.96
N SER A 410 20.12 21.87 6.08
CA SER A 410 20.63 23.22 6.29
C SER A 410 22.17 23.29 6.16
N TYR A 411 22.88 22.27 6.66
CA TYR A 411 24.32 22.17 6.48
C TYR A 411 24.70 21.96 5.01
N LEU A 412 24.06 21.01 4.32
CA LEU A 412 24.40 20.66 2.93
C LEU A 412 23.96 21.72 1.92
N GLN A 413 22.96 22.55 2.22
CA GLN A 413 22.55 23.69 1.40
C GLN A 413 23.59 24.83 1.34
N GLN A 414 24.60 24.83 2.23
CA GLN A 414 25.72 25.79 2.15
C GLN A 414 26.63 25.49 0.96
N PHE A 415 26.63 24.25 0.46
CA PHE A 415 27.44 23.88 -0.70
C PHE A 415 26.85 24.47 -1.99
N GLN A 416 27.65 25.27 -2.71
CA GLN A 416 27.20 26.04 -3.87
C GLN A 416 26.94 25.17 -5.10
N ASN A 417 27.65 24.02 -5.23
CA ASN A 417 27.65 23.16 -6.41
C ASN A 417 27.44 21.67 -6.08
N LEU A 418 26.79 21.37 -4.94
CA LEU A 418 26.40 20.04 -4.52
C LEU A 418 24.87 19.97 -4.46
N GLN A 419 24.27 19.01 -5.19
CA GLN A 419 22.84 18.76 -5.16
C GLN A 419 22.55 17.32 -4.73
N LEU A 420 21.52 17.12 -3.92
CA LEU A 420 21.10 15.81 -3.43
C LEU A 420 19.78 15.39 -4.10
N VAL A 421 19.77 14.18 -4.65
CA VAL A 421 18.63 13.66 -5.41
C VAL A 421 18.30 12.20 -5.04
N GLY A 422 17.09 11.78 -5.38
CA GLY A 422 16.68 10.39 -5.25
C GLY A 422 16.30 9.96 -3.84
N ARG A 423 16.02 8.66 -3.69
CA ARG A 423 15.54 8.06 -2.43
C ARG A 423 16.57 8.17 -1.31
N TYR A 424 17.82 7.93 -1.62
CA TYR A 424 18.91 7.89 -0.65
C TYR A 424 19.50 9.26 -0.36
N GLY A 425 19.75 10.05 -1.41
CA GLY A 425 20.35 11.36 -1.26
C GLY A 425 19.46 12.37 -0.56
N ALA A 426 18.14 12.28 -0.74
CA ALA A 426 17.18 13.15 -0.06
C ALA A 426 16.52 12.49 1.18
N PHE A 427 16.90 11.28 1.56
CA PHE A 427 16.24 10.51 2.63
C PHE A 427 14.70 10.48 2.49
N LYS A 428 14.22 10.24 1.26
CA LYS A 428 12.79 10.24 0.93
C LYS A 428 12.34 8.89 0.39
N TYR A 429 11.12 8.46 0.78
CA TYR A 429 10.49 7.27 0.20
C TYR A 429 9.97 7.56 -1.22
N ASN A 430 10.89 7.80 -2.15
CA ASN A 430 10.58 8.06 -3.54
C ASN A 430 10.31 6.77 -4.32
N ASN A 431 9.32 6.80 -5.22
CA ASN A 431 9.21 5.84 -6.31
C ASN A 431 10.13 6.26 -7.46
N GLN A 432 10.17 5.47 -8.53
CA GLN A 432 11.01 5.76 -9.70
C GLN A 432 10.71 7.14 -10.30
N ASP A 433 9.44 7.48 -10.50
CA ASP A 433 9.00 8.75 -11.09
C ASP A 433 9.47 9.99 -10.31
N HIS A 434 9.36 9.95 -8.97
CA HIS A 434 9.89 11.04 -8.14
C HIS A 434 11.41 11.15 -8.21
N SER A 435 12.10 10.00 -8.28
CA SER A 435 13.56 9.97 -8.40
C SER A 435 14.01 10.50 -9.76
N LEU A 436 13.35 10.09 -10.84
CA LEU A 436 13.60 10.61 -12.20
C LEU A 436 13.35 12.12 -12.26
N LEU A 437 12.22 12.59 -11.68
CA LEU A 437 11.93 14.02 -11.64
C LEU A 437 13.02 14.80 -10.89
N MET A 438 13.44 14.34 -9.71
CA MET A 438 14.52 15.02 -8.98
C MET A 438 15.80 15.13 -9.80
N GLY A 439 16.16 14.10 -10.57
CA GLY A 439 17.30 14.12 -11.46
C GLY A 439 17.16 15.17 -12.57
N ILE A 440 16.00 15.23 -13.22
CA ILE A 440 15.70 16.23 -14.26
C ILE A 440 15.79 17.66 -13.70
N LEU A 441 15.16 17.91 -12.54
CA LEU A 441 15.18 19.23 -11.90
C LEU A 441 16.59 19.63 -11.42
N ALA A 442 17.39 18.68 -10.96
CA ALA A 442 18.77 18.92 -10.59
C ALA A 442 19.63 19.31 -11.79
N ALA A 443 19.42 18.69 -12.96
CA ALA A 443 20.05 19.09 -14.21
C ALA A 443 19.66 20.52 -14.61
N GLU A 444 18.40 20.90 -14.45
CA GLU A 444 17.96 22.27 -14.69
C GLU A 444 18.58 23.28 -13.72
N ASN A 445 18.79 22.89 -12.45
CA ASN A 445 19.48 23.72 -11.46
C ASN A 445 20.98 23.89 -11.76
N VAL A 446 21.64 22.94 -12.44
CA VAL A 446 23.01 23.13 -12.94
C VAL A 446 23.07 24.24 -13.97
N ILE A 447 22.09 24.31 -14.86
CA ILE A 447 22.02 25.32 -15.93
C ILE A 447 21.56 26.67 -15.40
N THR A 448 20.56 26.66 -14.54
CA THR A 448 19.96 27.85 -13.91
C THR A 448 19.92 27.62 -12.40
N PRO A 449 20.95 28.05 -11.67
CA PRO A 449 21.06 27.82 -10.23
C PRO A 449 19.84 28.32 -9.45
N GLY A 450 19.32 27.46 -8.56
CA GLY A 450 18.19 27.80 -7.67
C GLY A 450 16.82 27.81 -8.34
N LYS A 451 16.69 27.32 -9.59
CA LYS A 451 15.41 27.28 -10.32
C LYS A 451 14.36 26.41 -9.61
N HIS A 452 14.79 25.30 -8.99
CA HIS A 452 13.90 24.34 -8.36
C HIS A 452 14.34 23.97 -6.93
N ASP A 453 13.37 23.84 -6.05
CA ASP A 453 13.57 23.22 -4.74
C ASP A 453 13.42 21.69 -4.86
N LEU A 454 14.53 20.95 -4.86
CA LEU A 454 14.54 19.49 -4.95
C LEU A 454 13.92 18.82 -3.72
N TRP A 455 13.94 19.49 -2.57
CA TRP A 455 13.37 18.96 -1.34
C TRP A 455 11.84 19.03 -1.30
N SER A 456 11.22 19.84 -2.17
CA SER A 456 9.76 19.90 -2.32
C SER A 456 9.18 18.71 -3.10
N VAL A 457 9.97 18.00 -3.89
CA VAL A 457 9.52 16.82 -4.66
C VAL A 457 9.03 15.72 -3.71
N ASN A 458 7.84 15.14 -4.00
CA ASN A 458 7.19 14.13 -3.16
C ASN A 458 6.97 14.62 -1.72
N SER A 459 6.62 15.89 -1.57
CA SER A 459 6.11 16.45 -0.32
C SER A 459 4.65 16.03 -0.10
N ASP A 460 4.15 16.21 1.13
CA ASP A 460 2.88 15.69 1.64
C ASP A 460 1.61 15.98 0.81
N SER A 461 1.68 16.92 -0.13
CA SER A 461 0.53 17.41 -0.89
C SER A 461 0.26 16.72 -2.23
N GLU A 462 1.23 16.00 -2.83
CA GLU A 462 1.16 15.62 -4.26
C GLU A 462 0.93 14.12 -4.55
N TYR A 463 1.17 13.22 -3.60
CA TYR A 463 1.07 11.80 -3.89
C TYR A 463 -0.36 11.26 -3.82
N VAL A 464 -1.02 11.20 -4.98
CA VAL A 464 -2.30 10.49 -5.14
C VAL A 464 -2.19 9.53 -6.32
N GLU A 465 -2.10 8.24 -6.05
CA GLU A 465 -2.23 7.16 -7.05
C GLU A 465 -3.68 7.05 -7.58
N GLU A 466 -4.29 8.17 -7.97
CA GLU A 466 -5.69 8.19 -8.38
C GLU A 466 -5.80 8.65 -9.83
N ALA A 467 -6.42 7.84 -10.68
CA ALA A 467 -6.85 8.27 -12.01
C ALA A 467 -7.99 9.29 -11.87
N LYS A 468 -7.84 10.47 -12.49
CA LYS A 468 -9.02 11.31 -12.75
C LYS A 468 -9.84 10.59 -13.83
N ALA A 469 -11.06 10.19 -13.50
CA ALA A 469 -12.00 9.74 -14.53
C ALA A 469 -12.18 10.86 -15.55
N ASN A 470 -11.89 10.59 -16.81
CA ASN A 470 -12.25 11.49 -17.91
C ASN A 470 -13.79 11.55 -17.95
N VAL A 471 -14.34 12.62 -17.44
CA VAL A 471 -15.78 12.86 -17.47
C VAL A 471 -16.13 13.37 -18.86
N ALA A 472 -16.58 12.49 -19.71
CA ALA A 472 -17.35 12.88 -20.87
C ALA A 472 -18.63 13.60 -20.38
N THR A 473 -18.78 14.86 -20.74
CA THR A 473 -19.76 15.83 -20.25
C THR A 473 -21.23 15.50 -20.57
N THR A 474 -21.52 14.35 -21.19
CA THR A 474 -22.87 13.96 -21.61
C THR A 474 -23.58 13.01 -20.63
N ALA A 475 -22.86 12.37 -19.70
CA ALA A 475 -23.45 11.40 -18.76
C ALA A 475 -23.99 12.03 -17.45
N ALA A 476 -23.72 13.31 -17.21
CA ALA A 476 -24.02 13.94 -15.91
C ALA A 476 -25.53 14.19 -15.64
N LYS A 477 -26.36 14.21 -16.67
CA LYS A 477 -27.82 14.39 -16.50
C LYS A 477 -28.52 13.08 -16.13
N ASN A 478 -28.09 11.94 -16.69
CA ASN A 478 -28.73 10.63 -16.41
C ASN A 478 -28.31 10.02 -15.06
N THR A 479 -27.14 10.38 -14.53
CA THR A 479 -26.64 9.86 -13.24
C THR A 479 -27.32 10.50 -12.03
N ARG A 480 -27.79 11.76 -12.11
CA ARG A 480 -28.51 12.40 -10.99
C ARG A 480 -29.91 11.83 -10.76
N THR A 481 -30.62 11.47 -11.83
CA THR A 481 -31.95 10.83 -11.76
C THR A 481 -31.85 9.39 -11.23
N SER A 482 -30.86 8.63 -11.68
CA SER A 482 -30.58 7.28 -11.20
C SER A 482 -30.22 7.26 -9.69
N ARG A 483 -29.42 8.20 -9.23
CA ARG A 483 -29.01 8.30 -7.82
C ARG A 483 -30.17 8.64 -6.88
N ARG A 484 -31.03 9.57 -7.29
CA ARG A 484 -32.21 9.92 -6.50
C ARG A 484 -33.15 8.72 -6.37
N GLN A 485 -33.31 7.95 -7.42
CA GLN A 485 -34.12 6.72 -7.40
C GLN A 485 -33.50 5.65 -6.49
N GLN A 486 -32.18 5.45 -6.52
CA GLN A 486 -31.49 4.50 -5.64
C GLN A 486 -31.60 4.88 -4.16
N VAL A 487 -31.45 6.17 -3.84
CA VAL A 487 -31.63 6.67 -2.46
C VAL A 487 -33.06 6.45 -1.99
N ILE A 488 -34.06 6.77 -2.83
CA ILE A 488 -35.47 6.56 -2.51
C ILE A 488 -35.75 5.06 -2.30
N GLN A 489 -35.22 4.19 -3.14
CA GLN A 489 -35.35 2.74 -2.99
C GLN A 489 -34.76 2.22 -1.67
N VAL A 490 -33.58 2.69 -1.28
CA VAL A 490 -32.96 2.30 0.01
C VAL A 490 -33.77 2.83 1.19
N LEU A 491 -34.25 4.07 1.12
CA LEU A 491 -35.10 4.63 2.18
C LEU A 491 -36.44 3.87 2.28
N GLN A 492 -37.02 3.50 1.16
CA GLN A 492 -38.23 2.66 1.13
C GLN A 492 -37.97 1.25 1.70
N GLN A 493 -36.84 0.61 1.34
CA GLN A 493 -36.42 -0.66 1.93
C GLN A 493 -36.18 -0.54 3.44
N PHE A 494 -35.52 0.53 3.90
CA PHE A 494 -35.30 0.76 5.33
C PHE A 494 -36.62 1.01 6.08
N GLY A 495 -37.52 1.83 5.53
CA GLY A 495 -38.85 2.04 6.08
C GLY A 495 -39.66 0.74 6.14
N GLY A 496 -39.65 -0.04 5.06
CA GLY A 496 -40.25 -1.37 5.03
C GLY A 496 -39.66 -2.33 6.05
N TYR A 497 -38.34 -2.30 6.25
CA TYR A 497 -37.64 -3.10 7.27
C TYR A 497 -38.06 -2.71 8.69
N LEU A 498 -38.20 -1.44 9.00
CA LEU A 498 -38.69 -0.98 10.31
C LEU A 498 -40.15 -1.41 10.52
N PHE A 499 -40.99 -1.34 9.46
CA PHE A 499 -42.37 -1.78 9.54
C PHE A 499 -42.48 -3.30 9.78
N THR A 500 -41.69 -4.12 9.05
CA THR A 500 -41.70 -5.58 9.24
C THR A 500 -41.19 -5.98 10.62
N GLY A 501 -40.15 -5.28 11.12
CA GLY A 501 -39.65 -5.45 12.48
C GLY A 501 -40.68 -5.08 13.55
N GLY A 502 -41.38 -3.95 13.39
CA GLY A 502 -42.46 -3.54 14.27
C GLY A 502 -43.64 -4.55 14.29
N THR A 503 -44.04 -5.03 13.14
CA THR A 503 -45.07 -6.08 13.02
C THR A 503 -44.65 -7.37 13.72
N ALA A 504 -43.40 -7.81 13.53
CA ALA A 504 -42.86 -8.98 14.20
C ALA A 504 -42.84 -8.84 15.73
N THR A 505 -42.52 -7.65 16.22
CA THR A 505 -42.51 -7.35 17.67
C THR A 505 -43.95 -7.38 18.23
N ILE A 506 -44.95 -6.87 17.52
CA ILE A 506 -46.36 -6.96 17.93
C ILE A 506 -46.78 -8.43 18.05
N ILE A 507 -46.44 -9.26 17.06
CA ILE A 507 -46.74 -10.70 17.08
C ILE A 507 -46.06 -11.39 18.26
N ASP A 508 -44.76 -11.10 18.50
CA ASP A 508 -44.00 -11.62 19.65
C ASP A 508 -44.73 -11.31 20.97
N VAL A 509 -45.06 -10.04 21.21
CA VAL A 509 -45.74 -9.61 22.43
C VAL A 509 -47.14 -10.25 22.60
N LEU A 510 -47.90 -10.33 21.51
CA LEU A 510 -49.22 -10.96 21.57
C LEU A 510 -49.13 -12.46 21.90
N VAL A 511 -48.25 -13.18 21.21
CA VAL A 511 -48.04 -14.61 21.45
C VAL A 511 -47.52 -14.85 22.87
N PHE A 512 -46.58 -14.07 23.33
CA PHE A 512 -46.09 -14.14 24.70
C PHE A 512 -47.18 -13.94 25.71
N SER A 513 -48.02 -12.92 25.53
CA SER A 513 -49.14 -12.62 26.41
C SER A 513 -50.19 -13.74 26.43
N ILE A 514 -50.50 -14.34 25.29
CA ILE A 514 -51.45 -15.47 25.20
C ILE A 514 -50.88 -16.70 25.93
N LEU A 515 -49.62 -17.07 25.65
CA LEU A 515 -48.98 -18.26 26.23
C LEU A 515 -48.81 -18.15 27.76
N THR A 516 -48.47 -16.98 28.27
CA THR A 516 -48.33 -16.75 29.71
C THR A 516 -49.71 -16.78 30.39
N LYS A 517 -50.74 -16.23 29.76
CA LYS A 517 -52.12 -16.33 30.29
C LYS A 517 -52.67 -17.74 30.25
N SER A 518 -52.23 -18.59 29.33
CA SER A 518 -52.60 -20.03 29.30
C SER A 518 -51.85 -20.90 30.31
N GLY A 519 -51.01 -20.31 31.20
CA GLY A 519 -50.28 -21.01 32.24
C GLY A 519 -48.94 -21.58 31.82
N LEU A 520 -48.42 -21.25 30.64
CA LEU A 520 -47.09 -21.66 30.21
C LEU A 520 -46.02 -20.88 30.98
N TRP A 521 -44.98 -21.58 31.41
CA TRP A 521 -43.83 -20.94 32.07
C TRP A 521 -43.23 -19.82 31.19
N TYR A 522 -43.05 -18.66 31.79
CA TYR A 522 -42.73 -17.43 31.08
C TYR A 522 -41.45 -17.53 30.17
N VAL A 523 -40.43 -18.34 30.55
CA VAL A 523 -39.25 -18.55 29.72
C VAL A 523 -39.58 -19.35 28.47
N SER A 524 -40.40 -20.39 28.59
CA SER A 524 -40.87 -21.15 27.41
C SER A 524 -41.75 -20.30 26.50
N ALA A 525 -42.66 -19.49 27.08
CA ALA A 525 -43.46 -18.54 26.36
C ALA A 525 -42.61 -17.52 25.60
N LEU A 526 -41.57 -16.99 26.23
CA LEU A 526 -40.59 -16.05 25.60
C LEU A 526 -39.84 -16.71 24.45
N CYS A 527 -39.32 -17.93 24.62
CA CYS A 527 -38.62 -18.63 23.55
C CYS A 527 -39.53 -18.87 22.30
N ILE A 528 -40.76 -19.30 22.56
CA ILE A 528 -41.74 -19.58 21.45
C ILE A 528 -42.13 -18.28 20.76
N SER A 529 -42.50 -17.24 21.50
CA SER A 529 -42.93 -15.96 20.96
C SER A 529 -41.82 -15.28 20.16
N TYR A 530 -40.58 -15.27 20.71
CA TYR A 530 -39.42 -14.71 20.01
C TYR A 530 -39.11 -15.47 18.72
N PHE A 531 -39.16 -16.80 18.73
CA PHE A 531 -38.95 -17.60 17.52
C PHE A 531 -40.03 -17.28 16.44
N LEU A 532 -41.27 -17.15 16.82
CA LEU A 532 -42.34 -16.77 15.92
C LEU A 532 -42.17 -15.34 15.39
N GLY A 533 -41.82 -14.40 16.24
CA GLY A 533 -41.51 -13.02 15.84
C GLY A 533 -40.34 -12.95 14.84
N LEU A 534 -39.25 -13.63 15.13
CA LEU A 534 -38.06 -13.70 14.26
C LEU A 534 -38.42 -14.32 12.89
N THR A 535 -39.17 -15.41 12.91
CA THR A 535 -39.61 -16.10 11.68
C THR A 535 -40.52 -15.21 10.85
N THR A 536 -41.45 -14.52 11.49
CA THR A 536 -42.35 -13.55 10.82
C THR A 536 -41.53 -12.42 10.20
N ASN A 537 -40.60 -11.84 10.91
CA ASN A 537 -39.72 -10.79 10.37
C ASN A 537 -38.91 -11.28 9.15
N PHE A 538 -38.39 -12.50 9.20
CA PHE A 538 -37.69 -13.11 8.06
C PHE A 538 -38.60 -13.19 6.80
N TRP A 539 -39.78 -13.77 6.93
CA TRP A 539 -40.67 -13.95 5.80
C TRP A 539 -41.21 -12.64 5.23
N LEU A 540 -41.57 -11.68 6.09
CA LEU A 540 -41.99 -10.35 5.67
C LEU A 540 -40.87 -9.58 4.99
N SER A 541 -39.67 -9.58 5.57
CA SER A 541 -38.50 -8.92 5.00
C SER A 541 -38.08 -9.54 3.67
N ARG A 542 -38.13 -10.87 3.56
CA ARG A 542 -37.83 -11.63 2.34
C ARG A 542 -38.79 -11.27 1.21
N ARG A 543 -40.07 -11.16 1.51
CA ARG A 543 -41.14 -10.93 0.50
C ARG A 543 -41.35 -9.46 0.15
N PHE A 544 -41.37 -8.57 1.14
CA PHE A 544 -41.83 -7.20 0.94
C PHE A 544 -40.71 -6.14 0.96
N VAL A 545 -39.55 -6.46 1.55
CA VAL A 545 -38.44 -5.49 1.68
C VAL A 545 -37.35 -5.74 0.66
N PHE A 546 -36.83 -6.95 0.61
CA PHE A 546 -35.64 -7.26 -0.18
C PHE A 546 -35.93 -8.00 -1.48
N GLY A 547 -36.96 -8.85 -1.54
CA GLY A 547 -37.35 -9.61 -2.74
C GLY A 547 -36.26 -10.60 -3.20
N VAL A 548 -35.43 -11.10 -2.30
CA VAL A 548 -34.30 -11.98 -2.61
C VAL A 548 -34.53 -13.37 -2.03
N TYR A 549 -34.42 -14.39 -2.88
CA TYR A 549 -34.73 -15.78 -2.56
C TYR A 549 -33.51 -16.65 -2.85
N TRP A 550 -32.93 -17.27 -1.80
CA TRP A 550 -31.85 -18.25 -1.97
C TRP A 550 -32.41 -19.63 -2.32
N HIS A 551 -31.61 -20.46 -2.99
CA HIS A 551 -31.98 -21.84 -3.30
C HIS A 551 -32.35 -22.64 -2.03
N ASN A 552 -31.54 -22.48 -0.94
CA ASN A 552 -31.84 -23.06 0.36
C ASN A 552 -32.33 -21.97 1.32
N TRP A 553 -33.65 -21.97 1.61
CA TRP A 553 -34.26 -20.99 2.49
C TRP A 553 -33.84 -21.18 3.97
N LEU A 554 -33.53 -22.43 4.40
CA LEU A 554 -33.05 -22.70 5.75
C LEU A 554 -31.67 -22.03 5.99
N THR A 555 -30.77 -22.12 5.01
CA THR A 555 -29.48 -21.42 5.08
C THR A 555 -29.67 -19.89 5.12
N GLN A 556 -30.61 -19.38 4.31
CA GLN A 556 -30.94 -17.95 4.34
C GLN A 556 -31.52 -17.53 5.69
N TYR A 557 -32.40 -18.34 6.28
CA TYR A 557 -32.95 -18.11 7.61
C TYR A 557 -31.89 -18.18 8.73
N ALA A 558 -30.99 -19.15 8.66
CA ALA A 558 -29.88 -19.25 9.62
C ALA A 558 -28.98 -18.01 9.57
N VAL A 559 -28.65 -17.51 8.38
CA VAL A 559 -27.90 -16.26 8.21
C VAL A 559 -28.69 -15.07 8.75
N PHE A 560 -30.01 -15.03 8.51
CA PHE A 560 -30.89 -13.98 9.04
C PHE A 560 -30.90 -14.00 10.58
N ALA A 561 -31.09 -15.16 11.21
CA ALA A 561 -31.07 -15.31 12.66
C ALA A 561 -29.71 -14.91 13.25
N THR A 562 -28.62 -15.26 12.60
CA THR A 562 -27.26 -14.86 13.00
C THR A 562 -27.08 -13.33 12.95
N VAL A 563 -27.57 -12.67 11.90
CA VAL A 563 -27.54 -11.19 11.82
C VAL A 563 -28.36 -10.56 12.95
N ALA A 564 -29.56 -11.09 13.22
CA ALA A 564 -30.40 -10.61 14.31
C ALA A 564 -29.73 -10.75 15.69
N LEU A 565 -29.12 -11.91 15.97
CA LEU A 565 -28.37 -12.16 17.21
C LEU A 565 -27.18 -11.20 17.37
N ASN A 566 -26.39 -11.01 16.32
CA ASN A 566 -25.28 -10.05 16.35
C ASN A 566 -25.76 -8.61 16.57
N SER A 567 -26.91 -8.26 16.00
CA SER A 567 -27.53 -6.94 16.23
C SER A 567 -27.94 -6.76 17.70
N LEU A 568 -28.44 -7.81 18.33
CA LEU A 568 -28.76 -7.80 19.76
C LEU A 568 -27.51 -7.60 20.62
N LEU A 569 -26.45 -8.35 20.35
CA LEU A 569 -25.16 -8.21 21.05
C LEU A 569 -24.57 -6.81 20.87
N ALA A 570 -24.62 -6.26 19.65
CA ALA A 570 -24.19 -4.90 19.38
C ALA A 570 -25.01 -3.85 20.14
N ASN A 571 -26.33 -4.07 20.28
CA ASN A 571 -27.20 -3.21 21.08
C ASN A 571 -26.82 -3.22 22.57
N LEU A 572 -26.60 -4.39 23.14
CA LEU A 572 -26.16 -4.53 24.53
C LEU A 572 -24.82 -3.83 24.78
N GLY A 573 -23.82 -4.05 23.90
CA GLY A 573 -22.52 -3.41 24.02
C GLY A 573 -22.60 -1.88 23.88
N LEU A 574 -23.38 -1.38 22.92
CA LEU A 574 -23.54 0.07 22.74
C LEU A 574 -24.30 0.70 23.93
N LEU A 575 -25.32 0.03 24.44
CA LEU A 575 -26.06 0.49 25.62
C LEU A 575 -25.15 0.57 26.85
N GLN A 576 -24.35 -0.45 27.09
CA GLN A 576 -23.36 -0.47 28.18
C GLN A 576 -22.38 0.69 28.07
N LEU A 577 -21.84 0.92 26.89
CA LEU A 577 -20.93 2.02 26.61
C LEU A 577 -21.57 3.39 26.87
N LEU A 578 -22.79 3.61 26.39
CA LEU A 578 -23.49 4.90 26.58
C LEU A 578 -23.83 5.17 28.05
N MET A 579 -24.27 4.14 28.78
CA MET A 579 -24.67 4.28 30.18
C MET A 579 -23.48 4.30 31.15
N ASN A 580 -22.52 3.39 31.00
CA ASN A 580 -21.43 3.22 31.95
C ASN A 580 -20.24 4.12 31.66
N ASP A 581 -19.81 4.22 30.40
CA ASP A 581 -18.60 4.97 30.04
C ASP A 581 -18.88 6.44 29.74
N LEU A 582 -20.05 6.75 29.16
CA LEU A 582 -20.48 8.13 28.86
C LEU A 582 -21.42 8.74 29.90
N SER A 583 -21.89 7.93 30.85
CA SER A 583 -22.82 8.37 31.91
C SER A 583 -24.11 9.04 31.39
N TRP A 584 -24.62 8.58 30.23
CA TRP A 584 -25.88 9.08 29.69
C TRP A 584 -27.07 8.43 30.40
N ASP A 585 -28.18 9.15 30.44
CA ASP A 585 -29.42 8.57 31.01
C ASP A 585 -29.88 7.35 30.20
N ALA A 586 -30.59 6.43 30.87
CA ALA A 586 -30.99 5.15 30.30
C ALA A 586 -31.92 5.31 29.08
N THR A 587 -32.80 6.32 29.09
CA THR A 587 -33.77 6.53 28.01
C THR A 587 -33.09 7.04 26.74
N THR A 588 -32.24 8.05 26.84
CA THR A 588 -31.45 8.59 25.72
C THR A 588 -30.50 7.54 25.17
N SER A 589 -29.81 6.78 26.06
CA SER A 589 -28.94 5.67 25.68
C SER A 589 -29.69 4.62 24.90
N ARG A 590 -30.91 4.26 25.32
CA ARG A 590 -31.75 3.27 24.69
C ARG A 590 -32.24 3.71 23.31
N LEU A 591 -32.67 4.94 23.16
CA LEU A 591 -33.12 5.51 21.87
C LEU A 591 -32.00 5.55 20.84
N ILE A 592 -30.84 6.02 21.25
CA ILE A 592 -29.68 6.14 20.36
C ILE A 592 -29.13 4.75 19.98
N SER A 593 -29.02 3.84 20.96
CA SER A 593 -28.57 2.48 20.68
C SER A 593 -29.51 1.75 19.72
N ALA A 594 -30.82 1.89 19.93
CA ALA A 594 -31.84 1.28 19.05
C ALA A 594 -31.77 1.84 17.61
N ALA A 595 -31.61 3.15 17.45
CA ALA A 595 -31.48 3.76 16.11
C ALA A 595 -30.20 3.30 15.38
N CYS A 596 -29.07 3.29 16.08
CA CYS A 596 -27.79 2.81 15.52
C CYS A 596 -27.85 1.34 15.13
N VAL A 597 -28.44 0.50 15.99
CA VAL A 597 -28.54 -0.94 15.76
C VAL A 597 -29.54 -1.27 14.66
N ALA A 598 -30.63 -0.51 14.52
CA ALA A 598 -31.57 -0.68 13.40
C ALA A 598 -30.89 -0.48 12.04
N LEU A 599 -30.02 0.53 11.93
CA LEU A 599 -29.19 0.76 10.72
C LEU A 599 -28.18 -0.35 10.50
N LEU A 600 -27.53 -0.83 11.56
CA LEU A 600 -26.56 -1.94 11.52
C LEU A 600 -27.24 -3.24 11.09
N SER A 601 -28.39 -3.55 11.67
CA SER A 601 -29.18 -4.73 11.38
C SER A 601 -29.71 -4.73 9.94
N PHE A 602 -30.27 -3.62 9.49
CA PHE A 602 -30.69 -3.44 8.09
C PHE A 602 -29.52 -3.65 7.12
N THR A 603 -28.38 -3.06 7.41
CA THR A 603 -27.16 -3.21 6.59
C THR A 603 -26.68 -4.65 6.57
N GLY A 604 -26.64 -5.31 7.73
CA GLY A 604 -26.30 -6.72 7.87
C GLY A 604 -27.22 -7.64 7.06
N HIS A 605 -28.54 -7.45 7.17
CA HIS A 605 -29.49 -8.24 6.39
C HIS A 605 -29.36 -7.98 4.89
N LYS A 606 -29.16 -6.73 4.45
CA LYS A 606 -28.97 -6.40 3.04
C LYS A 606 -27.71 -7.02 2.44
N LEU A 607 -26.62 -7.06 3.20
CA LEU A 607 -25.33 -7.55 2.73
C LEU A 607 -25.16 -9.07 2.85
N TYR A 608 -25.79 -9.71 3.82
CA TYR A 608 -25.58 -11.13 4.13
C TYR A 608 -26.83 -11.97 3.89
N SER A 609 -27.97 -11.64 4.53
CA SER A 609 -29.18 -12.48 4.46
C SER A 609 -29.90 -12.38 3.12
N PHE A 610 -29.76 -11.24 2.44
CA PHE A 610 -30.43 -10.94 1.17
C PHE A 610 -29.43 -10.48 0.10
N ALA A 611 -28.18 -10.99 0.15
CA ALA A 611 -27.16 -10.77 -0.88
C ALA A 611 -27.59 -11.45 -2.19
N SER A 612 -27.47 -10.75 -3.32
CA SER A 612 -27.86 -11.24 -4.64
C SER A 612 -26.93 -12.32 -5.22
N ASN A 613 -25.74 -12.50 -4.66
CA ASN A 613 -24.76 -13.46 -5.17
C ASN A 613 -25.16 -14.95 -5.01
N ASN A 614 -26.21 -15.24 -4.24
CA ASN A 614 -26.71 -16.60 -3.99
C ASN A 614 -28.10 -16.83 -4.61
N VAL A 615 -28.53 -15.98 -5.53
CA VAL A 615 -29.85 -16.04 -6.16
C VAL A 615 -29.83 -17.01 -7.33
N VAL A 616 -30.81 -17.89 -7.39
CA VAL A 616 -31.12 -18.67 -8.60
C VAL A 616 -31.61 -17.70 -9.67
N SER A 617 -30.92 -17.66 -10.81
CA SER A 617 -31.48 -17.05 -12.02
C SER A 617 -32.64 -17.89 -12.47
N ASN A 618 -33.85 -17.61 -12.00
CA ASN A 618 -35.10 -17.80 -12.76
C ASN A 618 -36.35 -17.62 -11.92
N GLN A 619 -37.25 -16.85 -12.53
CA GLN A 619 -38.72 -16.81 -12.41
C GLN A 619 -39.34 -16.28 -11.10
N LYS A 620 -39.99 -15.14 -11.29
CA LYS A 620 -41.12 -14.71 -10.46
C LYS A 620 -42.23 -15.78 -10.52
N PRO A 621 -42.86 -16.13 -9.39
CA PRO A 621 -44.18 -16.71 -9.48
C PRO A 621 -45.19 -15.69 -9.93
#